data_88ef4ac9019b084fe67b8a57a0affc96
#
_entry.id   88ef4ac9019b084fe67b8a57a0affc96
#
_cell.length_a   1.000
_cell.length_b   1.000
_cell.length_c   1.000
_cell.angle_alpha   90.00
_cell.angle_beta   90.00
_cell.angle_gamma   90.00
#
_symmetry.space_group_name_H-M   'P 1'
#
loop_
_entity.id
_entity.type
_entity.pdbx_description
1 polymer ?
#
loop_
_entity_poly.entity_id
_entity_poly.type
_entity_poly.pdbx_seq_one_letter_code
_entity_poly.pdbx_strand_id
1 'polypeptide(L)'
;MCIRDRHKGEIRVMTHDYIVKSLAFDGEVRAYAALTTESVQEGQTRHYTWPTASAAMGRTMTATLLMGAMLKGDQKLTVTVDGKGPIGRIIADADAQGNVRAYVDHPQTHFPLNDQGKLDVRRAVGTEGAIQVVKDVGMKDYFSGASPIVSGELGEDFTYYFATSEQTPSSVGLGVLVNPDNSIKAAGGFIIQVMPGAKEETITKLENAINQMQPVSKLIEQGLTPEGILNEILGEENVQILETMDAQFECNCSHEKFLNAIKGLGEAEIEDMIKEDHGAEAVCHFCGNKYHYSEGELQELLDTIKQ
;
A
#
# COMPACT_ATOMS: atom_id res chain seq x y z
N MET A 1 45.43 -32.05 4.30
CA MET A 1 45.39 -30.68 3.75
C MET A 1 43.94 -30.44 3.35
N CYS A 2 43.14 -29.93 4.31
CA CYS A 2 41.70 -29.75 4.11
C CYS A 2 41.43 -28.39 3.51
N ILE A 3 40.84 -28.38 2.33
CA ILE A 3 40.34 -27.17 1.67
C ILE A 3 38.97 -26.89 2.25
N ARG A 4 38.86 -25.80 2.97
CA ARG A 4 37.56 -25.23 3.41
C ARG A 4 36.93 -24.50 2.22
N ASP A 5 35.90 -25.08 1.65
CA ASP A 5 34.98 -24.36 0.76
C ASP A 5 34.22 -23.29 1.54
N ARG A 6 34.58 -22.04 1.33
CA ARG A 6 33.77 -20.91 1.74
C ARG A 6 32.70 -20.72 0.65
N HIS A 7 31.48 -21.12 0.94
CA HIS A 7 30.33 -20.65 0.19
C HIS A 7 30.25 -19.12 0.36
N LYS A 8 30.73 -18.40 -0.64
CA LYS A 8 30.34 -17.01 -0.84
C LYS A 8 28.86 -17.04 -1.21
N GLY A 9 27.99 -16.63 -0.29
CA GLY A 9 26.62 -16.33 -0.62
C GLY A 9 26.63 -15.22 -1.69
N GLU A 10 26.25 -15.57 -2.90
CA GLU A 10 25.91 -14.58 -3.90
C GLU A 10 24.74 -13.78 -3.33
N ILE A 11 24.97 -12.48 -3.09
CA ILE A 11 23.91 -11.51 -2.81
C ILE A 11 23.09 -11.47 -4.11
N ARG A 12 21.99 -12.18 -4.12
CA ARG A 12 21.01 -12.13 -5.20
C ARG A 12 20.41 -10.73 -5.09
N VAL A 13 20.86 -9.80 -5.92
CA VAL A 13 20.21 -8.50 -6.08
C VAL A 13 18.81 -8.80 -6.60
N MET A 14 17.82 -8.76 -5.73
CA MET A 14 16.43 -8.86 -6.12
C MET A 14 16.09 -7.60 -6.91
N THR A 15 15.74 -7.76 -8.16
CA THR A 15 15.43 -6.64 -9.09
C THR A 15 13.94 -6.29 -9.07
N HIS A 16 13.14 -6.93 -8.22
CA HIS A 16 11.69 -6.75 -8.10
C HIS A 16 11.31 -6.35 -6.67
N ASP A 17 10.11 -5.83 -6.51
CA ASP A 17 9.55 -5.45 -5.22
C ASP A 17 9.31 -6.68 -4.33
N TYR A 18 9.55 -6.53 -3.03
CA TYR A 18 9.31 -7.59 -2.05
C TYR A 18 9.17 -7.05 -0.63
N ILE A 19 8.65 -7.90 0.23
CA ILE A 19 8.44 -7.63 1.65
C ILE A 19 9.27 -8.59 2.47
N VAL A 20 9.86 -8.09 3.55
CA VAL A 20 10.55 -8.89 4.56
C VAL A 20 9.77 -8.81 5.87
N LYS A 21 9.51 -9.98 6.46
CA LYS A 21 8.93 -10.14 7.80
C LYS A 21 9.99 -10.59 8.77
N SER A 22 10.08 -9.97 9.92
CA SER A 22 11.12 -10.27 10.92
C SER A 22 10.62 -10.17 12.37
N LEU A 23 11.36 -10.81 13.25
CA LEU A 23 11.37 -10.54 14.69
C LEU A 23 12.72 -9.95 15.07
N ALA A 24 12.74 -9.19 16.15
CA ALA A 24 13.97 -8.68 16.71
C ALA A 24 13.92 -8.67 18.24
N PHE A 25 15.10 -8.55 18.88
CA PHE A 25 15.25 -8.51 20.33
C PHE A 25 14.53 -9.68 21.03
N ASP A 26 14.84 -10.93 20.59
CA ASP A 26 14.24 -12.17 21.13
C ASP A 26 12.70 -12.19 21.11
N GLY A 27 12.09 -11.51 20.10
CA GLY A 27 10.64 -11.46 19.93
C GLY A 27 9.94 -10.28 20.60
N GLU A 28 10.68 -9.37 21.23
CA GLU A 28 10.11 -8.13 21.79
C GLU A 28 9.61 -7.17 20.71
N VAL A 29 10.09 -7.32 19.48
CA VAL A 29 9.76 -6.46 18.34
C VAL A 29 9.41 -7.32 17.12
N ARG A 30 8.32 -6.97 16.45
CA ARG A 30 7.95 -7.49 15.14
C ARG A 30 8.12 -6.38 14.11
N ALA A 31 8.77 -6.68 12.99
CA ALA A 31 9.04 -5.68 11.98
C ALA A 31 8.79 -6.21 10.57
N TYR A 32 8.33 -5.30 9.72
CA TYR A 32 8.08 -5.51 8.31
C TYR A 32 8.76 -4.39 7.54
N ALA A 33 9.42 -4.71 6.44
CA ALA A 33 9.95 -3.71 5.51
C ALA A 33 9.67 -4.13 4.08
N ALA A 34 9.48 -3.17 3.19
CA ALA A 34 9.19 -3.43 1.78
C ALA A 34 9.92 -2.47 0.85
N LEU A 35 10.34 -3.02 -0.29
CA LEU A 35 10.63 -2.29 -1.51
C LEU A 35 9.36 -2.31 -2.36
N THR A 36 8.93 -1.15 -2.87
CA THR A 36 7.66 -0.99 -3.60
C THR A 36 7.80 -0.07 -4.83
N THR A 37 9.02 0.08 -5.34
CA THR A 37 9.32 1.00 -6.44
C THR A 37 8.56 0.64 -7.71
N GLU A 38 8.55 -0.64 -8.10
CA GLU A 38 7.87 -1.12 -9.31
C GLU A 38 6.34 -1.06 -9.15
N SER A 39 5.82 -1.46 -7.99
CA SER A 39 4.38 -1.42 -7.70
C SER A 39 3.84 0.01 -7.72
N VAL A 40 4.57 0.97 -7.15
CA VAL A 40 4.19 2.39 -7.15
C VAL A 40 4.34 2.99 -8.56
N GLN A 41 5.37 2.58 -9.31
CA GLN A 41 5.53 2.98 -10.72
C GLN A 41 4.36 2.50 -11.58
N GLU A 42 3.91 1.26 -11.39
CA GLU A 42 2.75 0.73 -12.11
C GLU A 42 1.49 1.54 -11.79
N GLY A 43 1.25 1.85 -10.50
CA GLY A 43 0.15 2.72 -10.09
C GLY A 43 0.24 4.12 -10.71
N GLN A 44 1.43 4.72 -10.71
CA GLN A 44 1.70 6.02 -11.33
C GLN A 44 1.36 6.00 -12.84
N THR A 45 1.81 4.97 -13.53
CA THR A 45 1.60 4.82 -14.99
C THR A 45 0.12 4.67 -15.33
N ARG A 46 -0.61 3.85 -14.57
CA ARG A 46 -2.05 3.58 -14.82
C ARG A 46 -2.93 4.80 -14.58
N HIS A 47 -2.58 5.62 -13.59
CA HIS A 47 -3.40 6.77 -13.18
C HIS A 47 -2.83 8.11 -13.66
N TYR A 48 -1.66 8.12 -14.31
CA TYR A 48 -0.98 9.34 -14.75
C TYR A 48 -0.84 10.35 -13.61
N THR A 49 -0.45 9.87 -12.42
CA THR A 49 -0.33 10.73 -11.25
C THR A 49 0.84 11.70 -11.38
N TRP A 50 0.63 12.95 -10.93
CA TRP A 50 1.67 13.95 -10.83
C TRP A 50 2.48 13.78 -9.54
N PRO A 51 3.69 14.37 -9.42
CA PRO A 51 4.64 14.01 -8.36
C PRO A 51 4.11 13.99 -6.95
N THR A 52 3.33 15.00 -6.54
CA THR A 52 2.77 15.04 -5.18
C THR A 52 1.72 13.95 -4.98
N ALA A 53 0.84 13.73 -5.97
CA ALA A 53 -0.13 12.65 -5.94
C ALA A 53 0.54 11.27 -5.96
N SER A 54 1.61 11.09 -6.77
CA SER A 54 2.41 9.86 -6.78
C SER A 54 3.02 9.55 -5.41
N ALA A 55 3.55 10.58 -4.74
CA ALA A 55 4.12 10.40 -3.40
C ALA A 55 3.05 10.01 -2.36
N ALA A 56 1.89 10.66 -2.38
CA ALA A 56 0.79 10.36 -1.47
C ALA A 56 0.21 8.96 -1.72
N MET A 57 -0.11 8.63 -2.97
CA MET A 57 -0.62 7.31 -3.36
C MET A 57 0.39 6.20 -3.07
N GLY A 58 1.66 6.40 -3.41
CA GLY A 58 2.70 5.40 -3.20
C GLY A 58 2.97 5.12 -1.72
N ARG A 59 2.95 6.15 -0.84
CA ARG A 59 3.03 5.95 0.62
C ARG A 59 1.83 5.16 1.12
N THR A 60 0.62 5.46 0.66
CA THR A 60 -0.59 4.71 1.02
C THR A 60 -0.50 3.27 0.54
N MET A 61 -0.08 3.03 -0.71
CA MET A 61 0.14 1.69 -1.26
C MET A 61 1.12 0.88 -0.41
N THR A 62 2.27 1.48 -0.09
CA THR A 62 3.31 0.81 0.71
C THR A 62 2.80 0.45 2.12
N ALA A 63 2.11 1.38 2.80
CA ALA A 63 1.52 1.10 4.10
C ALA A 63 0.48 -0.02 4.03
N THR A 64 -0.41 0.04 3.02
CA THR A 64 -1.46 -0.96 2.81
C THR A 64 -0.88 -2.34 2.51
N LEU A 65 0.17 -2.41 1.68
CA LEU A 65 0.90 -3.64 1.37
C LEU A 65 1.55 -4.26 2.61
N LEU A 66 2.24 -3.45 3.42
CA LEU A 66 2.82 -3.90 4.68
C LEU A 66 1.76 -4.40 5.68
N MET A 67 0.60 -3.75 5.73
CA MET A 67 -0.55 -4.22 6.52
C MET A 67 -1.14 -5.51 5.96
N GLY A 68 -1.20 -5.66 4.63
CA GLY A 68 -1.59 -6.89 3.94
C GLY A 68 -0.69 -8.06 4.32
N ALA A 69 0.62 -7.85 4.41
CA ALA A 69 1.58 -8.86 4.83
C ALA A 69 1.39 -9.37 6.27
N MET A 70 0.60 -8.66 7.10
CA MET A 70 0.22 -9.13 8.44
C MET A 70 -0.99 -10.06 8.44
N LEU A 71 -1.72 -10.14 7.34
CA LEU A 71 -2.89 -10.99 7.14
C LEU A 71 -2.48 -12.43 6.80
N LYS A 72 -3.46 -13.34 6.72
CA LYS A 72 -3.24 -14.77 6.48
C LYS A 72 -4.24 -15.33 5.47
N GLY A 73 -3.83 -16.35 4.73
CA GLY A 73 -4.71 -17.02 3.77
C GLY A 73 -5.28 -16.06 2.73
N ASP A 74 -6.59 -16.07 2.53
CA ASP A 74 -7.28 -15.24 1.53
C ASP A 74 -7.76 -13.88 2.09
N GLN A 75 -7.27 -13.50 3.27
CA GLN A 75 -7.62 -12.25 3.90
C GLN A 75 -7.10 -11.06 3.11
N LYS A 76 -7.84 -9.97 3.15
CA LYS A 76 -7.52 -8.72 2.45
C LYS A 76 -7.97 -7.52 3.27
N LEU A 77 -7.44 -6.36 2.90
CA LEU A 77 -7.84 -5.11 3.52
C LEU A 77 -7.93 -3.99 2.50
N THR A 78 -8.77 -3.02 2.83
CA THR A 78 -8.90 -1.74 2.12
C THR A 78 -8.53 -0.61 3.08
N VAL A 79 -7.65 0.27 2.63
CA VAL A 79 -7.32 1.52 3.31
C VAL A 79 -7.89 2.68 2.52
N THR A 80 -8.61 3.57 3.20
CA THR A 80 -9.06 4.85 2.66
C THR A 80 -8.40 5.97 3.44
N VAL A 81 -7.67 6.83 2.75
CA VAL A 81 -7.11 8.08 3.26
C VAL A 81 -7.94 9.23 2.71
N ASP A 82 -8.61 9.96 3.57
CA ASP A 82 -9.41 11.13 3.21
C ASP A 82 -9.13 12.27 4.20
N GLY A 83 -8.16 13.11 3.88
CA GLY A 83 -7.76 14.25 4.70
C GLY A 83 -8.50 15.56 4.37
N LYS A 84 -9.48 15.51 3.47
CA LYS A 84 -10.21 16.67 2.95
C LYS A 84 -9.33 17.66 2.19
N GLY A 85 -8.16 17.21 1.74
CA GLY A 85 -7.26 17.99 0.90
C GLY A 85 -7.62 17.89 -0.60
N PRO A 86 -6.92 18.67 -1.44
CA PRO A 86 -7.19 18.75 -2.88
C PRO A 86 -7.04 17.46 -3.65
N ILE A 87 -6.29 16.49 -3.13
CA ILE A 87 -6.09 15.17 -3.76
C ILE A 87 -7.36 14.32 -3.74
N GLY A 88 -8.34 14.65 -2.87
CA GLY A 88 -9.50 13.82 -2.59
C GLY A 88 -9.11 12.58 -1.79
N ARG A 89 -9.79 11.47 -2.04
CA ARG A 89 -9.50 10.20 -1.36
C ARG A 89 -8.40 9.45 -2.09
N ILE A 90 -7.60 8.75 -1.30
CA ILE A 90 -6.70 7.70 -1.78
C ILE A 90 -7.25 6.38 -1.25
N ILE A 91 -7.50 5.43 -2.13
CA ILE A 91 -8.02 4.12 -1.75
C ILE A 91 -7.01 3.07 -2.23
N ALA A 92 -6.59 2.21 -1.32
CA ALA A 92 -5.67 1.13 -1.59
C ALA A 92 -6.19 -0.19 -1.01
N ASP A 93 -6.11 -1.25 -1.80
CA ASP A 93 -6.38 -2.62 -1.38
C ASP A 93 -5.09 -3.41 -1.33
N ALA A 94 -4.94 -4.31 -0.37
CA ALA A 94 -3.90 -5.32 -0.35
C ALA A 94 -4.42 -6.64 0.23
N ASP A 95 -3.71 -7.73 -0.09
CA ASP A 95 -3.99 -9.06 0.40
C ASP A 95 -2.79 -9.68 1.15
N ALA A 96 -2.98 -10.90 1.64
CA ALA A 96 -1.95 -11.64 2.35
C ALA A 96 -0.86 -12.25 1.42
N GLN A 97 -1.01 -12.13 0.10
CA GLN A 97 -0.12 -12.69 -0.91
C GLN A 97 0.91 -11.68 -1.45
N GLY A 98 0.86 -10.41 -0.99
CA GLY A 98 1.77 -9.37 -1.45
C GLY A 98 1.26 -8.58 -2.64
N ASN A 99 -0.03 -8.69 -2.97
CA ASN A 99 -0.64 -7.89 -3.99
C ASN A 99 -1.17 -6.58 -3.42
N VAL A 100 -0.98 -5.49 -4.17
CA VAL A 100 -1.52 -4.17 -3.85
C VAL A 100 -2.07 -3.50 -5.09
N ARG A 101 -3.13 -2.71 -4.92
CA ARG A 101 -3.65 -1.79 -5.94
C ARG A 101 -4.18 -0.54 -5.28
N ALA A 102 -4.13 0.58 -5.97
CA ALA A 102 -4.65 1.83 -5.45
C ALA A 102 -5.16 2.74 -6.56
N TYR A 103 -5.95 3.73 -6.16
CA TYR A 103 -6.28 4.89 -6.97
C TYR A 103 -6.45 6.12 -6.10
N VAL A 104 -6.52 7.28 -6.75
CA VAL A 104 -6.69 8.57 -6.12
C VAL A 104 -7.71 9.39 -6.89
N ASP A 105 -8.59 10.13 -6.20
CA ASP A 105 -9.68 10.88 -6.84
C ASP A 105 -9.14 11.96 -7.81
N HIS A 106 -8.06 12.67 -7.43
CA HIS A 106 -7.47 13.73 -8.25
C HIS A 106 -5.97 13.47 -8.52
N PRO A 107 -5.65 12.58 -9.49
CA PRO A 107 -4.28 12.10 -9.73
C PRO A 107 -3.31 13.20 -10.20
N GLN A 108 -3.80 14.30 -10.73
CA GLN A 108 -2.98 15.42 -11.22
C GLN A 108 -2.73 16.51 -10.17
N THR A 109 -3.04 16.21 -8.89
CA THR A 109 -2.73 17.11 -7.79
C THR A 109 -1.22 17.21 -7.59
N HIS A 110 -0.70 18.44 -7.71
CA HIS A 110 0.72 18.72 -7.51
C HIS A 110 0.91 20.12 -6.93
N PHE A 111 1.92 20.24 -6.08
CA PHE A 111 2.34 21.51 -5.47
C PHE A 111 3.85 21.67 -5.62
N PRO A 112 4.36 22.93 -5.62
CA PRO A 112 5.79 23.17 -5.47
C PRO A 112 6.34 22.48 -4.23
N LEU A 113 7.66 22.23 -4.24
CA LEU A 113 8.33 21.69 -3.07
C LEU A 113 8.08 22.58 -1.84
N ASN A 114 7.93 21.94 -0.67
CA ASN A 114 7.80 22.65 0.59
C ASN A 114 9.14 23.32 1.01
N ASP A 115 9.14 24.06 2.11
CA ASP A 115 10.33 24.78 2.63
C ASP A 115 11.53 23.86 2.95
N GLN A 116 11.29 22.55 3.06
CA GLN A 116 12.34 21.53 3.25
C GLN A 116 12.83 20.91 1.93
N GLY A 117 12.37 21.40 0.78
CA GLY A 117 12.70 20.85 -0.54
C GLY A 117 12.06 19.48 -0.81
N LYS A 118 10.96 19.13 -0.14
CA LYS A 118 10.21 17.88 -0.31
C LYS A 118 8.87 18.12 -1.01
N LEU A 119 8.33 17.08 -1.65
CA LEU A 119 6.96 17.10 -2.17
C LEU A 119 5.96 17.40 -1.02
N ASP A 120 5.08 18.35 -1.22
CA ASP A 120 4.13 18.82 -0.19
C ASP A 120 2.89 17.88 -0.11
N VAL A 121 3.13 16.68 0.40
CA VAL A 121 2.11 15.63 0.57
C VAL A 121 1.06 16.06 1.57
N ARG A 122 1.47 16.69 2.67
CA ARG A 122 0.57 17.23 3.69
C ARG A 122 -0.51 18.14 3.09
N ARG A 123 -0.09 19.07 2.23
CA ARG A 123 -1.00 20.01 1.58
C ARG A 123 -1.97 19.29 0.64
N ALA A 124 -1.50 18.27 -0.07
CA ALA A 124 -2.34 17.49 -0.99
C ALA A 124 -3.39 16.66 -0.24
N VAL A 125 -2.97 15.94 0.81
CA VAL A 125 -3.83 15.05 1.60
C VAL A 125 -4.80 15.83 2.49
N GLY A 126 -4.31 16.92 3.15
CA GLY A 126 -5.05 17.62 4.18
C GLY A 126 -5.00 16.93 5.54
N THR A 127 -5.58 17.56 6.56
CA THR A 127 -5.51 17.08 7.97
C THR A 127 -6.86 17.11 8.69
N GLU A 128 -7.96 17.33 7.99
CA GLU A 128 -9.31 17.49 8.61
C GLU A 128 -10.17 16.22 8.53
N GLY A 129 -9.60 15.12 8.07
CA GLY A 129 -10.30 13.88 7.86
C GLY A 129 -9.70 12.69 8.60
N ALA A 130 -9.77 11.49 7.99
CA ALA A 130 -9.39 10.25 8.65
C ALA A 130 -8.69 9.26 7.71
N ILE A 131 -7.93 8.36 8.31
CA ILE A 131 -7.56 7.05 7.74
C ILE A 131 -8.62 6.06 8.22
N GLN A 132 -9.19 5.30 7.30
CA GLN A 132 -10.09 4.20 7.58
C GLN A 132 -9.50 2.91 7.00
N VAL A 133 -9.55 1.85 7.78
CA VAL A 133 -9.11 0.51 7.37
C VAL A 133 -10.25 -0.47 7.54
N VAL A 134 -10.54 -1.22 6.50
CA VAL A 134 -11.54 -2.29 6.51
C VAL A 134 -10.82 -3.60 6.21
N LYS A 135 -10.94 -4.60 7.09
CA LYS A 135 -10.31 -5.92 6.95
C LYS A 135 -11.38 -6.98 6.68
N ASP A 136 -11.23 -7.70 5.58
CA ASP A 136 -11.97 -8.92 5.27
C ASP A 136 -11.13 -10.12 5.72
N VAL A 137 -11.49 -10.70 6.83
CA VAL A 137 -10.80 -11.86 7.43
C VAL A 137 -11.55 -13.18 7.18
N GLY A 138 -12.47 -13.18 6.19
CA GLY A 138 -13.26 -14.37 5.85
C GLY A 138 -14.40 -14.66 6.84
N MET A 139 -14.76 -13.71 7.69
CA MET A 139 -15.91 -13.79 8.59
C MET A 139 -17.15 -13.12 7.96
N LYS A 140 -18.33 -13.31 8.58
CA LYS A 140 -19.57 -12.70 8.10
C LYS A 140 -19.52 -11.17 8.09
N ASP A 141 -18.86 -10.57 9.08
CA ASP A 141 -18.75 -9.14 9.26
C ASP A 141 -17.28 -8.70 9.04
N TYR A 142 -17.11 -7.54 8.43
CA TYR A 142 -15.80 -6.91 8.26
C TYR A 142 -15.36 -6.22 9.55
N PHE A 143 -14.06 -6.27 9.83
CA PHE A 143 -13.46 -5.44 10.87
C PHE A 143 -13.11 -4.08 10.30
N SER A 144 -13.57 -3.01 10.93
CA SER A 144 -13.24 -1.65 10.53
C SER A 144 -12.62 -0.87 11.69
N GLY A 145 -11.58 -0.11 11.37
CA GLY A 145 -10.94 0.83 12.28
C GLY A 145 -10.76 2.17 11.59
N ALA A 146 -10.73 3.25 12.36
CA ALA A 146 -10.47 4.59 11.85
C ALA A 146 -9.70 5.43 12.85
N SER A 147 -8.89 6.36 12.36
CA SER A 147 -8.23 7.38 13.15
C SER A 147 -8.20 8.72 12.41
N PRO A 148 -8.22 9.86 13.12
CA PRO A 148 -8.02 11.14 12.47
C PRO A 148 -6.62 11.22 11.83
N ILE A 149 -6.51 12.00 10.75
CA ILE A 149 -5.22 12.39 10.19
C ILE A 149 -4.63 13.48 11.10
N VAL A 150 -3.39 13.29 11.52
CA VAL A 150 -2.70 14.20 12.45
C VAL A 150 -1.64 15.05 11.76
N SER A 151 -0.96 14.51 10.74
CA SER A 151 0.11 15.21 10.04
C SER A 151 -0.17 15.43 8.55
N GLY A 152 -0.85 14.50 7.90
CA GLY A 152 -1.01 14.46 6.44
C GLY A 152 0.24 13.99 5.69
N GLU A 153 1.31 13.60 6.41
CA GLU A 153 2.55 13.02 5.84
C GLU A 153 2.48 11.50 5.70
N LEU A 154 1.40 10.89 6.19
CA LEU A 154 1.00 9.49 6.14
C LEU A 154 1.81 8.56 7.05
N GLY A 155 3.12 8.66 7.16
CA GLY A 155 3.90 7.83 8.07
C GLY A 155 3.47 7.99 9.53
N GLU A 156 3.39 9.24 10.00
CA GLU A 156 2.90 9.58 11.33
C GLU A 156 1.41 9.23 11.50
N ASP A 157 0.62 9.42 10.44
CA ASP A 157 -0.82 9.15 10.48
C ASP A 157 -1.11 7.64 10.62
N PHE A 158 -0.36 6.79 9.93
CA PHE A 158 -0.43 5.33 10.12
C PHE A 158 0.12 4.89 11.47
N THR A 159 1.19 5.54 11.97
CA THR A 159 1.70 5.32 13.33
C THR A 159 0.59 5.60 14.35
N TYR A 160 -0.10 6.73 14.21
CA TYR A 160 -1.22 7.10 15.06
C TYR A 160 -2.41 6.14 14.94
N TYR A 161 -2.72 5.67 13.72
CA TYR A 161 -3.73 4.65 13.48
C TYR A 161 -3.45 3.36 14.26
N PHE A 162 -2.22 2.84 14.20
CA PHE A 162 -1.84 1.64 14.95
C PHE A 162 -1.96 1.82 16.46
N ALA A 163 -1.56 2.97 16.97
CA ALA A 163 -1.63 3.26 18.41
C ALA A 163 -3.07 3.36 18.91
N THR A 164 -3.95 4.03 18.17
CA THR A 164 -5.31 4.38 18.62
C THR A 164 -6.38 3.37 18.22
N SER A 165 -6.31 2.83 17.00
CA SER A 165 -7.31 1.91 16.45
C SER A 165 -6.92 0.45 16.65
N GLU A 166 -5.66 0.09 16.42
CA GLU A 166 -5.16 -1.29 16.58
C GLU A 166 -4.60 -1.54 18.00
N GLN A 167 -4.45 -0.50 18.82
CA GLN A 167 -3.89 -0.55 20.18
C GLN A 167 -2.50 -1.23 20.21
N THR A 168 -1.73 -1.06 19.17
CA THR A 168 -0.40 -1.65 19.01
C THR A 168 0.63 -0.53 18.86
N PRO A 169 1.52 -0.32 19.85
CA PRO A 169 2.59 0.66 19.75
C PRO A 169 3.47 0.35 18.52
N SER A 170 3.50 1.26 17.58
CA SER A 170 4.16 1.03 16.29
C SER A 170 4.91 2.28 15.83
N SER A 171 5.86 2.08 14.93
CA SER A 171 6.47 3.15 14.13
C SER A 171 6.35 2.79 12.65
N VAL A 172 5.91 3.74 11.84
CA VAL A 172 5.73 3.58 10.40
C VAL A 172 6.58 4.59 9.65
N GLY A 173 7.50 4.10 8.82
CA GLY A 173 8.30 4.92 7.92
C GLY A 173 7.93 4.63 6.48
N LEU A 174 7.57 5.67 5.74
CA LEU A 174 7.15 5.58 4.33
C LEU A 174 7.94 6.58 3.49
N GLY A 175 8.36 6.17 2.30
CA GLY A 175 9.12 7.04 1.43
C GLY A 175 8.84 6.79 -0.04
N VAL A 176 8.68 7.87 -0.81
CA VAL A 176 8.59 7.85 -2.27
C VAL A 176 9.40 9.02 -2.82
N LEU A 177 10.32 8.73 -3.72
CA LEU A 177 11.04 9.71 -4.53
C LEU A 177 10.55 9.65 -5.97
N VAL A 178 10.28 10.81 -6.53
CA VAL A 178 9.78 10.96 -7.90
C VAL A 178 10.82 11.73 -8.72
N ASN A 179 11.13 11.23 -9.92
CA ASN A 179 12.02 11.87 -10.89
C ASN A 179 11.33 13.07 -11.55
N PRO A 180 12.10 13.98 -12.18
CA PRO A 180 11.53 15.11 -12.92
C PRO A 180 10.61 14.74 -14.09
N ASP A 181 10.71 13.52 -14.61
CA ASP A 181 9.85 12.96 -15.66
C ASP A 181 8.59 12.27 -15.10
N ASN A 182 8.32 12.42 -13.81
CA ASN A 182 7.25 11.80 -13.03
C ASN A 182 7.40 10.29 -12.79
N SER A 183 8.46 9.63 -13.25
CA SER A 183 8.73 8.23 -12.90
C SER A 183 9.11 8.09 -11.42
N ILE A 184 8.87 6.90 -10.86
CA ILE A 184 9.22 6.62 -9.47
C ILE A 184 10.69 6.21 -9.39
N LYS A 185 11.48 6.97 -8.63
CA LYS A 185 12.89 6.69 -8.44
C LYS A 185 13.15 5.66 -7.34
N ALA A 186 12.43 5.79 -6.24
CA ALA A 186 12.53 4.91 -5.09
C ALA A 186 11.23 4.95 -4.28
N ALA A 187 10.71 3.80 -3.89
CA ALA A 187 9.57 3.71 -2.99
C ALA A 187 9.70 2.51 -2.07
N GLY A 188 9.25 2.66 -0.83
CA GLY A 188 9.23 1.61 0.16
C GLY A 188 8.91 2.13 1.55
N GLY A 189 9.00 1.24 2.52
CA GLY A 189 8.65 1.58 3.89
C GLY A 189 8.91 0.46 4.88
N PHE A 190 8.60 0.75 6.13
CA PHE A 190 8.62 -0.23 7.20
C PHE A 190 7.48 0.00 8.19
N ILE A 191 7.10 -1.06 8.90
CA ILE A 191 6.28 -1.02 10.10
C ILE A 191 7.00 -1.81 11.18
N ILE A 192 7.30 -1.17 12.31
CA ILE A 192 7.91 -1.78 13.49
C ILE A 192 6.89 -1.73 14.61
N GLN A 193 6.66 -2.86 15.26
CA GLN A 193 5.66 -3.01 16.31
C GLN A 193 6.30 -3.56 17.59
N VAL A 194 6.08 -2.87 18.68
CA VAL A 194 6.53 -3.30 20.01
C VAL A 194 5.54 -4.34 20.55
N MET A 195 6.05 -5.50 20.92
CA MET A 195 5.23 -6.59 21.45
C MET A 195 4.97 -6.42 22.95
N PRO A 196 3.84 -6.95 23.47
CA PRO A 196 3.55 -6.89 24.89
C PRO A 196 4.69 -7.50 25.73
N GLY A 197 5.15 -6.75 26.73
CA GLY A 197 6.24 -7.19 27.62
C GLY A 197 7.65 -6.80 27.14
N ALA A 198 7.78 -6.06 26.07
CA ALA A 198 9.06 -5.51 25.64
C ALA A 198 9.69 -4.63 26.73
N LYS A 199 11.02 -4.72 26.85
CA LYS A 199 11.78 -3.96 27.83
C LYS A 199 11.89 -2.48 27.45
N GLU A 200 11.91 -1.61 28.43
CA GLU A 200 12.09 -0.15 28.25
C GLU A 200 13.40 0.17 27.50
N GLU A 201 14.45 -0.62 27.74
CA GLU A 201 15.73 -0.48 27.04
C GLU A 201 15.57 -0.71 25.52
N THR A 202 14.78 -1.71 25.14
CA THR A 202 14.49 -2.00 23.72
C THR A 202 13.73 -0.85 23.09
N ILE A 203 12.71 -0.32 23.76
CA ILE A 203 11.91 0.82 23.28
C ILE A 203 12.81 2.04 23.07
N THR A 204 13.63 2.38 24.06
CA THR A 204 14.56 3.51 23.98
C THR A 204 15.56 3.37 22.83
N LYS A 205 16.08 2.16 22.59
CA LYS A 205 16.97 1.89 21.44
C LYS A 205 16.27 2.15 20.11
N LEU A 206 15.03 1.67 19.97
CA LEU A 206 14.22 1.86 18.78
C LEU A 206 13.93 3.34 18.51
N GLU A 207 13.49 4.09 19.51
CA GLU A 207 13.21 5.52 19.39
C GLU A 207 14.45 6.29 18.94
N ASN A 208 15.61 6.02 19.55
CA ASN A 208 16.87 6.65 19.17
C ASN A 208 17.27 6.32 17.73
N ALA A 209 17.17 5.07 17.30
CA ALA A 209 17.52 4.65 15.96
C ALA A 209 16.59 5.30 14.90
N ILE A 210 15.28 5.29 15.12
CA ILE A 210 14.30 5.88 14.22
C ILE A 210 14.49 7.39 14.10
N ASN A 211 14.75 8.09 15.21
CA ASN A 211 14.96 9.54 15.22
C ASN A 211 16.25 9.97 14.48
N GLN A 212 17.25 9.11 14.40
CA GLN A 212 18.54 9.39 13.74
C GLN A 212 18.57 8.92 12.28
N MET A 213 17.59 8.13 11.85
CA MET A 213 17.56 7.51 10.54
C MET A 213 17.33 8.53 9.42
N GLN A 214 17.98 8.31 8.29
CA GLN A 214 17.65 9.04 7.07
C GLN A 214 16.24 8.68 6.57
N PRO A 215 15.59 9.56 5.78
CA PRO A 215 14.31 9.21 5.14
C PRO A 215 14.41 7.89 4.36
N VAL A 216 13.42 7.01 4.52
CA VAL A 216 13.38 5.67 3.89
C VAL A 216 13.67 5.72 2.39
N SER A 217 13.05 6.68 1.68
CA SER A 217 13.27 6.84 0.25
C SER A 217 14.73 7.15 -0.13
N LYS A 218 15.48 7.80 0.77
CA LYS A 218 16.91 8.05 0.58
C LYS A 218 17.74 6.79 0.79
N LEU A 219 17.40 5.99 1.76
CA LEU A 219 18.05 4.70 2.01
C LEU A 219 17.87 3.76 0.81
N ILE A 220 16.65 3.69 0.25
CA ILE A 220 16.36 2.90 -0.95
C ILE A 220 17.10 3.46 -2.18
N GLU A 221 17.14 4.77 -2.36
CA GLU A 221 17.91 5.43 -3.44
C GLU A 221 19.41 5.08 -3.37
N GLN A 222 19.93 4.89 -2.16
CA GLN A 222 21.33 4.48 -1.91
C GLN A 222 21.55 2.98 -2.09
N GLY A 223 20.49 2.21 -2.39
CA GLY A 223 20.53 0.78 -2.65
C GLY A 223 20.30 -0.11 -1.42
N LEU A 224 19.80 0.44 -0.30
CA LEU A 224 19.43 -0.41 0.82
C LEU A 224 18.22 -1.29 0.46
N THR A 225 18.34 -2.55 0.83
CA THR A 225 17.27 -3.53 0.74
C THR A 225 16.34 -3.42 1.96
N PRO A 226 15.16 -4.04 1.94
CA PRO A 226 14.29 -4.13 3.12
C PRO A 226 15.01 -4.68 4.35
N GLU A 227 15.85 -5.72 4.20
CA GLU A 227 16.70 -6.25 5.27
C GLU A 227 17.70 -5.20 5.78
N GLY A 228 18.32 -4.45 4.86
CA GLY A 228 19.26 -3.38 5.20
C GLY A 228 18.60 -2.27 6.02
N ILE A 229 17.35 -1.90 5.68
CA ILE A 229 16.56 -0.92 6.45
C ILE A 229 16.27 -1.46 7.86
N LEU A 230 15.87 -2.73 7.98
CA LEU A 230 15.62 -3.33 9.27
C LEU A 230 16.90 -3.44 10.12
N ASN A 231 18.02 -3.80 9.51
CA ASN A 231 19.31 -3.90 10.19
C ASN A 231 19.80 -2.53 10.67
N GLU A 232 19.56 -1.46 9.93
CA GLU A 232 19.92 -0.09 10.35
C GLU A 232 19.13 0.37 11.58
N ILE A 233 17.85 -0.02 11.69
CA ILE A 233 16.98 0.39 12.78
C ILE A 233 17.16 -0.50 14.01
N LEU A 234 17.27 -1.81 13.81
CA LEU A 234 17.17 -2.82 14.86
C LEU A 234 18.54 -3.36 15.30
N GLY A 235 19.61 -3.15 14.48
CA GLY A 235 20.90 -3.78 14.62
C GLY A 235 20.89 -5.20 14.01
N GLU A 236 21.84 -5.47 13.12
CA GLU A 236 21.93 -6.73 12.36
C GLU A 236 21.92 -7.97 13.29
N GLU A 237 22.58 -7.85 14.45
CA GLU A 237 22.67 -8.94 15.43
C GLU A 237 21.34 -9.26 16.13
N ASN A 238 20.37 -8.36 16.08
CA ASN A 238 19.07 -8.52 16.74
C ASN A 238 17.97 -8.99 15.79
N VAL A 239 18.20 -8.93 14.46
CA VAL A 239 17.16 -9.21 13.45
C VAL A 239 17.15 -10.68 13.07
N GLN A 240 15.99 -11.29 13.18
CA GLN A 240 15.71 -12.63 12.66
C GLN A 240 14.68 -12.53 11.52
N ILE A 241 15.13 -12.72 10.29
CA ILE A 241 14.24 -12.79 9.14
C ILE A 241 13.41 -14.08 9.22
N LEU A 242 12.09 -13.94 9.14
CA LEU A 242 11.13 -15.05 9.18
C LEU A 242 10.69 -15.47 7.79
N GLU A 243 10.42 -14.49 6.94
CA GLU A 243 9.84 -14.71 5.62
C GLU A 243 10.21 -13.56 4.69
N THR A 244 10.40 -13.88 3.43
CA THR A 244 10.47 -12.92 2.31
C THR A 244 9.39 -13.30 1.31
N MET A 245 8.57 -12.34 0.89
CA MET A 245 7.49 -12.55 -0.07
C MET A 245 7.54 -11.51 -1.17
N ASP A 246 7.22 -11.91 -2.39
CA ASP A 246 7.12 -11.00 -3.52
C ASP A 246 6.03 -9.95 -3.28
N ALA A 247 6.22 -8.78 -3.85
CA ALA A 247 5.26 -7.69 -3.83
C ALA A 247 4.99 -7.18 -5.24
N GLN A 248 3.73 -6.89 -5.57
CA GLN A 248 3.38 -6.41 -6.90
C GLN A 248 2.09 -5.60 -6.92
N PHE A 249 1.98 -4.73 -7.92
CA PHE A 249 0.69 -4.15 -8.26
C PHE A 249 -0.14 -5.19 -9.01
N GLU A 250 -1.25 -5.62 -8.44
CA GLU A 250 -2.15 -6.57 -9.07
C GLU A 250 -3.61 -6.14 -8.95
N CYS A 251 -4.32 -6.15 -10.08
CA CYS A 251 -5.75 -5.92 -10.11
C CYS A 251 -6.49 -7.13 -10.66
N ASN A 252 -7.28 -7.75 -9.83
CA ASN A 252 -8.07 -8.93 -10.17
C ASN A 252 -9.45 -8.60 -10.77
N CYS A 253 -9.61 -7.43 -11.41
CA CYS A 253 -10.81 -7.10 -12.17
C CYS A 253 -10.92 -7.99 -13.41
N SER A 254 -12.15 -8.29 -13.82
CA SER A 254 -12.42 -9.06 -15.02
C SER A 254 -13.74 -8.65 -15.64
N HIS A 255 -13.92 -9.01 -16.92
CA HIS A 255 -15.17 -8.84 -17.65
C HIS A 255 -16.35 -9.46 -16.89
N GLU A 256 -16.21 -10.68 -16.41
CA GLU A 256 -17.24 -11.39 -15.65
C GLU A 256 -17.61 -10.68 -14.32
N LYS A 257 -16.61 -10.17 -13.58
CA LYS A 257 -16.86 -9.43 -12.33
C LYS A 257 -17.67 -8.16 -12.57
N PHE A 258 -17.37 -7.42 -13.62
CA PHE A 258 -18.16 -6.23 -13.97
C PHE A 258 -19.53 -6.59 -14.53
N LEU A 259 -19.66 -7.69 -15.30
CA LEU A 259 -20.96 -8.19 -15.74
C LEU A 259 -21.87 -8.54 -14.55
N ASN A 260 -21.30 -9.18 -13.52
CA ASN A 260 -22.01 -9.45 -12.27
C ASN A 260 -22.40 -8.18 -11.51
N ALA A 261 -21.56 -7.13 -11.57
CA ALA A 261 -21.91 -5.84 -10.99
C ALA A 261 -23.04 -5.15 -11.75
N ILE A 262 -23.04 -5.19 -13.09
CA ILE A 262 -24.13 -4.70 -13.94
C ILE A 262 -25.43 -5.43 -13.62
N LYS A 263 -25.39 -6.76 -13.41
CA LYS A 263 -26.55 -7.54 -12.97
C LYS A 263 -27.20 -6.97 -11.71
N GLY A 264 -26.38 -6.47 -10.77
CA GLY A 264 -26.85 -5.86 -9.53
C GLY A 264 -27.57 -4.51 -9.68
N LEU A 265 -27.49 -3.86 -10.84
CA LEU A 265 -28.19 -2.60 -11.11
C LEU A 265 -29.70 -2.82 -11.31
N GLY A 266 -30.10 -4.02 -11.78
CA GLY A 266 -31.49 -4.38 -11.99
C GLY A 266 -31.94 -4.25 -13.44
N GLU A 267 -33.14 -4.77 -13.73
CA GLU A 267 -33.68 -4.90 -15.10
C GLU A 267 -33.80 -3.56 -15.82
N ALA A 268 -34.34 -2.54 -15.16
CA ALA A 268 -34.62 -1.24 -15.79
C ALA A 268 -33.35 -0.57 -16.33
N GLU A 269 -32.30 -0.53 -15.52
CA GLU A 269 -31.01 0.08 -15.90
C GLU A 269 -30.35 -0.69 -17.06
N ILE A 270 -30.45 -2.04 -17.05
CA ILE A 270 -29.90 -2.85 -18.15
C ILE A 270 -30.70 -2.64 -19.44
N GLU A 271 -32.04 -2.53 -19.36
CA GLU A 271 -32.85 -2.21 -20.50
C GLU A 271 -32.54 -0.84 -21.09
N ASP A 272 -32.26 0.16 -20.26
CA ASP A 272 -31.88 1.49 -20.70
C ASP A 272 -30.49 1.47 -21.39
N MET A 273 -29.51 0.77 -20.83
CA MET A 273 -28.20 0.55 -21.49
C MET A 273 -28.33 -0.09 -22.87
N ILE A 274 -29.26 -1.04 -23.06
CA ILE A 274 -29.49 -1.67 -24.33
C ILE A 274 -30.17 -0.69 -25.31
N LYS A 275 -31.19 0.05 -24.88
CA LYS A 275 -32.04 0.88 -25.75
C LYS A 275 -31.38 2.21 -26.10
N GLU A 276 -30.67 2.84 -25.13
CA GLU A 276 -30.15 4.21 -25.28
C GLU A 276 -28.69 4.19 -25.73
N ASP A 277 -27.87 3.35 -25.09
CA ASP A 277 -26.41 3.35 -25.24
C ASP A 277 -25.93 2.25 -26.24
N HIS A 278 -26.79 1.32 -26.64
CA HIS A 278 -26.45 0.17 -27.49
C HIS A 278 -25.30 -0.68 -26.92
N GLY A 279 -25.17 -0.74 -25.59
CA GLY A 279 -24.14 -1.46 -24.88
C GLY A 279 -23.76 -0.77 -23.58
N ALA A 280 -22.66 -1.18 -22.98
CA ALA A 280 -22.10 -0.53 -21.80
C ALA A 280 -20.58 -0.56 -21.79
N GLU A 281 -19.93 0.45 -21.19
CA GLU A 281 -18.52 0.45 -20.87
C GLU A 281 -18.34 0.53 -19.35
N ALA A 282 -17.60 -0.40 -18.76
CA ALA A 282 -17.17 -0.33 -17.37
C ALA A 282 -15.67 -0.07 -17.29
N VAL A 283 -15.28 0.87 -16.45
CA VAL A 283 -13.86 1.21 -16.22
C VAL A 283 -13.47 0.84 -14.80
N CYS A 284 -12.40 0.07 -14.64
CA CYS A 284 -11.89 -0.28 -13.33
C CYS A 284 -11.18 0.93 -12.71
N HIS A 285 -11.66 1.42 -11.57
CA HIS A 285 -11.04 2.54 -10.86
C HIS A 285 -9.61 2.24 -10.41
N PHE A 286 -9.28 0.97 -10.07
CA PHE A 286 -7.95 0.59 -9.58
C PHE A 286 -6.88 0.49 -10.67
N CYS A 287 -7.23 0.06 -11.87
CA CYS A 287 -6.22 -0.18 -12.91
C CYS A 287 -6.49 0.51 -14.25
N GLY A 288 -7.63 1.19 -14.39
CA GLY A 288 -8.00 1.88 -15.62
C GLY A 288 -8.42 0.96 -16.78
N ASN A 289 -8.44 -0.36 -16.58
CA ASN A 289 -8.89 -1.29 -17.63
C ASN A 289 -10.36 -1.04 -17.97
N LYS A 290 -10.65 -1.06 -19.28
CA LYS A 290 -11.97 -0.86 -19.84
C LYS A 290 -12.56 -2.19 -20.31
N TYR A 291 -13.82 -2.40 -19.99
CA TYR A 291 -14.60 -3.57 -20.39
C TYR A 291 -15.83 -3.10 -21.14
N HIS A 292 -16.03 -3.62 -22.34
CA HIS A 292 -17.17 -3.28 -23.18
C HIS A 292 -18.15 -4.45 -23.20
N TYR A 293 -19.43 -4.15 -23.11
CA TYR A 293 -20.53 -5.08 -23.13
C TYR A 293 -21.42 -4.73 -24.30
N SER A 294 -21.63 -5.69 -25.21
CA SER A 294 -22.53 -5.56 -26.35
C SER A 294 -23.99 -5.65 -25.93
N GLU A 295 -24.88 -5.16 -26.76
CA GLU A 295 -26.34 -5.35 -26.60
C GLU A 295 -26.70 -6.83 -26.36
N GLY A 296 -26.05 -7.74 -27.12
CA GLY A 296 -26.31 -9.18 -27.01
C GLY A 296 -25.94 -9.72 -25.61
N GLU A 297 -24.79 -9.36 -25.08
CA GLU A 297 -24.38 -9.78 -23.74
C GLU A 297 -25.29 -9.21 -22.64
N LEU A 298 -25.71 -7.95 -22.77
CA LEU A 298 -26.66 -7.35 -21.85
C LEU A 298 -28.05 -7.98 -21.93
N GLN A 299 -28.49 -8.38 -23.16
CA GLN A 299 -29.76 -9.09 -23.34
C GLN A 299 -29.73 -10.48 -22.70
N GLU A 300 -28.64 -11.24 -22.89
CA GLU A 300 -28.44 -12.54 -22.24
C GLU A 300 -28.44 -12.39 -20.70
N LEU A 301 -27.80 -11.34 -20.17
CA LEU A 301 -27.80 -11.03 -18.74
C LEU A 301 -29.21 -10.75 -18.23
N LEU A 302 -29.97 -9.93 -18.95
CA LEU A 302 -31.36 -9.57 -18.64
C LEU A 302 -32.28 -10.82 -18.61
N ASP A 303 -32.12 -11.71 -19.57
CA ASP A 303 -32.89 -12.96 -19.64
C ASP A 303 -32.59 -13.90 -18.44
N THR A 304 -31.33 -13.83 -17.91
CA THR A 304 -30.95 -14.59 -16.71
C THR A 304 -31.57 -14.01 -15.40
N ILE A 305 -31.88 -12.72 -15.39
CA ILE A 305 -32.50 -12.06 -14.24
C ILE A 305 -34.00 -12.35 -14.17
N LYS A 306 -34.65 -12.49 -15.35
CA LYS A 306 -36.10 -12.71 -15.50
C LYS A 306 -36.54 -14.16 -15.23
N GLN A 307 -35.57 -15.09 -15.11
CA GLN A 307 -35.83 -16.50 -14.74
C GLN A 307 -35.81 -16.69 -13.22
#